data_11121b5ba6581670cd68d250f9b4a735
#
_entry.id   11121b5ba6581670cd68d250f9b4a735
#
_cell.length_a   1.000
_cell.length_b   1.000
_cell.length_c   1.000
_cell.angle_alpha   90.00
_cell.angle_beta   90.00
_cell.angle_gamma   90.00
#
_symmetry.space_group_name_H-M   'P 1'
#
loop_
_entity.id
_entity.type
_entity.pdbx_description
1 polymer ?
#
loop_
_entity_poly.entity_id
_entity_poly.type
_entity_poly.pdbx_seq_one_letter_code
_entity_poly.pdbx_strand_id
1 'polypeptide(L)'
;MVPFFKEGIDRGEKAFYVSECEMRTHLLQTLSLAGIDVSLAEKRGLLETKKWEEIYIREGRFDQDAMLVLIQDVLSQGREQGSALTRFVARMEWVIKYGMGLNELLEYEARLNQILPKFPDPVICVYDLAKFTAGSVMDILRTHPMVIIGGLMAENPFFVAPDLFLQELSERGAYTRQKTAPSGRA
;
A
#
# COMPACT_ATOMS: atom_id res chain seq x y z
N MET A 1 6.07 -12.95 1.57
CA MET A 1 4.72 -12.84 0.90
C MET A 1 4.08 -14.19 0.62
N VAL A 2 4.77 -15.13 -0.06
CA VAL A 2 4.13 -16.41 -0.46
C VAL A 2 3.51 -17.17 0.72
N PRO A 3 4.20 -17.40 1.87
CA PRO A 3 3.57 -18.05 3.02
C PRO A 3 2.32 -17.32 3.54
N PHE A 4 2.35 -15.99 3.54
CA PHE A 4 1.23 -15.16 3.96
C PHE A 4 -0.01 -15.34 3.08
N PHE A 5 0.15 -15.32 1.75
CA PHE A 5 -0.96 -15.56 0.84
C PHE A 5 -1.42 -17.01 0.84
N LYS A 6 -0.46 -17.97 0.83
CA LYS A 6 -0.80 -19.38 0.88
C LYS A 6 -1.66 -19.73 2.11
N GLU A 7 -1.24 -19.29 3.28
CA GLU A 7 -2.00 -19.52 4.52
C GLU A 7 -3.41 -18.95 4.43
N GLY A 8 -3.57 -17.73 3.87
CA GLY A 8 -4.88 -17.12 3.67
C GLY A 8 -5.76 -17.94 2.74
N ILE A 9 -5.26 -18.31 1.57
CA ILE A 9 -6.00 -19.11 0.58
C ILE A 9 -6.39 -20.47 1.18
N ASP A 10 -5.48 -21.13 1.90
CA ASP A 10 -5.76 -22.42 2.57
C ASP A 10 -6.87 -22.28 3.63
N ARG A 11 -7.05 -21.12 4.23
CA ARG A 11 -8.12 -20.79 5.20
C ARG A 11 -9.40 -20.26 4.55
N GLY A 12 -9.44 -20.08 3.24
CA GLY A 12 -10.56 -19.47 2.54
C GLY A 12 -10.63 -17.95 2.66
N GLU A 13 -9.52 -17.31 3.03
CA GLU A 13 -9.38 -15.85 3.06
C GLU A 13 -9.00 -15.32 1.67
N LYS A 14 -9.42 -14.10 1.33
CA LYS A 14 -9.09 -13.47 0.06
C LYS A 14 -7.65 -12.93 0.07
N ALA A 15 -6.85 -13.29 -0.92
CA ALA A 15 -5.55 -12.70 -1.21
C ALA A 15 -5.71 -11.64 -2.30
N PHE A 16 -5.37 -10.38 -2.00
CA PHE A 16 -5.41 -9.26 -2.95
C PHE A 16 -4.01 -8.67 -3.11
N TYR A 17 -3.48 -8.66 -4.32
CA TYR A 17 -2.11 -8.20 -4.60
C TYR A 17 -2.04 -7.16 -5.70
N VAL A 18 -1.35 -6.05 -5.41
CA VAL A 18 -1.13 -4.95 -6.37
C VAL A 18 0.36 -4.77 -6.62
N SER A 19 0.78 -4.87 -7.88
CA SER A 19 2.19 -4.73 -8.28
C SER A 19 2.36 -4.42 -9.77
N GLU A 20 3.60 -4.27 -10.19
CA GLU A 20 3.95 -4.32 -11.61
C GLU A 20 3.82 -5.74 -12.19
N CYS A 21 3.78 -5.82 -13.53
CA CYS A 21 3.52 -7.06 -14.25
C CYS A 21 4.51 -8.19 -13.92
N GLU A 22 5.81 -7.87 -13.82
CA GLU A 22 6.86 -8.86 -13.54
C GLU A 22 6.71 -9.46 -12.13
N MET A 23 6.46 -8.64 -11.13
CA MET A 23 6.26 -9.09 -9.75
C MET A 23 4.98 -9.90 -9.59
N ARG A 24 3.91 -9.53 -10.33
CA ARG A 24 2.68 -10.32 -10.41
C ARG A 24 2.97 -11.72 -10.94
N THR A 25 3.64 -11.81 -12.09
CA THR A 25 4.00 -13.09 -12.72
C THR A 25 4.85 -13.94 -11.77
N HIS A 26 5.85 -13.36 -11.15
CA HIS A 26 6.70 -14.03 -10.17
C HIS A 26 5.90 -14.57 -8.97
N LEU A 27 4.98 -13.78 -8.43
CA LEU A 27 4.12 -14.22 -7.33
C LEU A 27 3.27 -15.44 -7.73
N LEU A 28 2.57 -15.38 -8.87
CA LEU A 28 1.71 -16.47 -9.35
C LEU A 28 2.48 -17.76 -9.56
N GLN A 29 3.67 -17.69 -10.18
CA GLN A 29 4.57 -18.84 -10.34
C GLN A 29 4.99 -19.42 -8.98
N THR A 30 5.37 -18.57 -8.04
CA THR A 30 5.84 -19.03 -6.72
C THR A 30 4.70 -19.63 -5.89
N LEU A 31 3.48 -19.10 -5.98
CA LEU A 31 2.28 -19.69 -5.36
C LEU A 31 1.98 -21.07 -5.96
N SER A 32 2.08 -21.22 -7.28
CA SER A 32 1.91 -22.52 -7.96
C SER A 32 2.95 -23.53 -7.49
N LEU A 33 4.23 -23.14 -7.39
CA LEU A 33 5.30 -24.01 -6.86
C LEU A 33 5.08 -24.36 -5.38
N ALA A 34 4.40 -23.50 -4.62
CA ALA A 34 4.02 -23.77 -3.23
C ALA A 34 2.75 -24.64 -3.09
N GLY A 35 2.20 -25.16 -4.21
CA GLY A 35 1.08 -26.08 -4.22
C GLY A 35 -0.30 -25.42 -4.27
N ILE A 36 -0.40 -24.12 -4.60
CA ILE A 36 -1.67 -23.46 -4.82
C ILE A 36 -2.10 -23.64 -6.27
N ASP A 37 -3.33 -24.13 -6.48
CA ASP A 37 -3.99 -24.06 -7.81
C ASP A 37 -4.44 -22.59 -8.03
N VAL A 38 -3.56 -21.82 -8.68
CA VAL A 38 -3.77 -20.39 -8.95
C VAL A 38 -5.06 -20.17 -9.74
N SER A 39 -5.32 -20.99 -10.77
CA SER A 39 -6.52 -20.84 -11.60
C SER A 39 -7.81 -21.08 -10.82
N LEU A 40 -7.81 -22.08 -9.95
CA LEU A 40 -8.94 -22.37 -9.06
C LEU A 40 -9.13 -21.29 -8.02
N ALA A 41 -8.03 -20.77 -7.42
CA ALA A 41 -8.09 -19.70 -6.44
C ALA A 41 -8.65 -18.41 -7.06
N GLU A 42 -8.24 -18.04 -8.28
CA GLU A 42 -8.79 -16.90 -9.01
C GLU A 42 -10.29 -17.10 -9.34
N LYS A 43 -10.68 -18.27 -9.84
CA LYS A 43 -12.09 -18.60 -10.14
C LYS A 43 -13.00 -18.54 -8.90
N ARG A 44 -12.46 -18.89 -7.74
CA ARG A 44 -13.19 -18.83 -6.45
C ARG A 44 -13.18 -17.44 -5.82
N GLY A 45 -12.50 -16.47 -6.40
CA GLY A 45 -12.34 -15.13 -5.83
C GLY A 45 -11.41 -15.07 -4.62
N LEU A 46 -10.67 -16.17 -4.33
CA LEU A 46 -9.69 -16.24 -3.24
C LEU A 46 -8.35 -15.61 -3.59
N LEU A 47 -8.07 -15.40 -4.87
CA LEU A 47 -6.87 -14.70 -5.35
C LEU A 47 -7.27 -13.66 -6.39
N GLU A 48 -6.92 -12.43 -6.12
CA GLU A 48 -7.09 -11.33 -7.06
C GLU A 48 -5.77 -10.56 -7.18
N THR A 49 -5.32 -10.32 -8.41
CA THR A 49 -4.09 -9.57 -8.67
C THR A 49 -4.38 -8.43 -9.63
N LYS A 50 -3.88 -7.24 -9.30
CA LYS A 50 -4.04 -6.03 -10.11
C LYS A 50 -2.69 -5.42 -10.44
N LYS A 51 -2.63 -4.73 -11.56
CA LYS A 51 -1.47 -3.90 -11.90
C LYS A 51 -1.62 -2.52 -11.28
N TRP A 52 -0.51 -1.82 -11.09
CA TRP A 52 -0.52 -0.44 -10.62
C TRP A 52 -1.38 0.48 -11.48
N GLU A 53 -1.32 0.29 -12.80
CA GLU A 53 -2.08 1.07 -13.78
C GLU A 53 -3.60 0.91 -13.64
N GLU A 54 -4.04 -0.25 -13.14
CA GLU A 54 -5.47 -0.54 -12.94
C GLU A 54 -6.00 0.07 -11.64
N ILE A 55 -5.10 0.35 -10.67
CA ILE A 55 -5.47 0.73 -9.30
C ILE A 55 -5.07 2.16 -8.98
N TYR A 56 -3.78 2.49 -9.11
CA TYR A 56 -3.23 3.76 -8.63
C TYR A 56 -3.25 4.88 -9.68
N ILE A 57 -3.21 4.53 -10.96
CA ILE A 57 -2.99 5.50 -12.03
C ILE A 57 -4.23 5.60 -12.91
N ARG A 58 -4.95 6.71 -12.78
CA ARG A 58 -6.06 7.05 -13.67
C ARG A 58 -5.67 8.26 -14.51
N GLU A 59 -5.76 8.14 -15.82
CA GLU A 59 -5.40 9.22 -16.77
C GLU A 59 -3.99 9.79 -16.52
N GLY A 60 -3.05 8.94 -16.10
CA GLY A 60 -1.67 9.32 -15.79
C GLY A 60 -1.47 10.05 -14.46
N ARG A 61 -2.48 10.08 -13.59
CA ARG A 61 -2.45 10.73 -12.27
C ARG A 61 -2.85 9.77 -11.17
N PHE A 62 -2.31 10.01 -9.99
CA PHE A 62 -2.73 9.35 -8.76
C PHE A 62 -3.91 10.11 -8.15
N ASP A 63 -5.01 9.41 -7.91
CA ASP A 63 -6.18 9.94 -7.24
C ASP A 63 -6.31 9.29 -5.85
N GLN A 64 -5.90 10.02 -4.82
CA GLN A 64 -5.91 9.54 -3.44
C GLN A 64 -7.32 9.17 -2.98
N ASP A 65 -8.32 9.99 -3.29
CA ASP A 65 -9.70 9.78 -2.82
C ASP A 65 -10.30 8.53 -3.46
N ALA A 66 -10.12 8.38 -4.76
CA ALA A 66 -10.55 7.17 -5.47
C ALA A 66 -9.86 5.92 -4.94
N MET A 67 -8.57 6.02 -4.56
CA MET A 67 -7.82 4.90 -4.01
C MET A 67 -8.30 4.50 -2.60
N LEU A 68 -8.58 5.47 -1.73
CA LEU A 68 -9.12 5.20 -0.40
C LEU A 68 -10.51 4.55 -0.46
N VAL A 69 -11.37 4.97 -1.40
CA VAL A 69 -12.66 4.32 -1.66
C VAL A 69 -12.46 2.89 -2.15
N LEU A 70 -11.57 2.68 -3.12
CA LEU A 70 -11.29 1.35 -3.68
C LEU A 70 -10.81 0.36 -2.61
N ILE A 71 -9.91 0.76 -1.72
CA ILE A 71 -9.45 -0.12 -0.63
C ILE A 71 -10.63 -0.51 0.28
N GLN A 72 -11.46 0.45 0.67
CA GLN A 72 -12.64 0.16 1.49
C GLN A 72 -13.59 -0.81 0.79
N ASP A 73 -13.81 -0.63 -0.51
CA ASP A 73 -14.64 -1.52 -1.31
C ASP A 73 -14.04 -2.94 -1.38
N VAL A 74 -12.74 -3.07 -1.64
CA VAL A 74 -12.06 -4.38 -1.70
C VAL A 74 -12.17 -5.11 -0.36
N LEU A 75 -11.93 -4.42 0.76
CA LEU A 75 -12.01 -5.00 2.10
C LEU A 75 -13.46 -5.36 2.49
N SER A 76 -14.44 -4.55 2.09
CA SER A 76 -15.87 -4.82 2.33
C SER A 76 -16.38 -5.97 1.49
N GLN A 77 -16.09 -5.98 0.17
CA GLN A 77 -16.52 -7.02 -0.76
C GLN A 77 -15.99 -8.41 -0.40
N GLY A 78 -14.76 -8.51 0.13
CA GLY A 78 -14.24 -9.79 0.61
C GLY A 78 -15.18 -10.46 1.60
N ARG A 79 -15.71 -9.70 2.54
CA ARG A 79 -16.68 -10.16 3.55
C ARG A 79 -18.06 -10.50 2.96
N GLU A 80 -18.56 -9.68 2.07
CA GLU A 80 -19.82 -9.92 1.38
C GLU A 80 -19.79 -11.21 0.54
N GLN A 81 -18.63 -11.55 0.00
CA GLN A 81 -18.38 -12.78 -0.76
C GLN A 81 -18.10 -14.01 0.13
N GLY A 82 -18.17 -13.85 1.46
CA GLY A 82 -18.02 -14.93 2.43
C GLY A 82 -16.57 -15.19 2.88
N SER A 83 -15.60 -14.36 2.50
CA SER A 83 -14.24 -14.43 3.05
C SER A 83 -14.21 -13.86 4.47
N ALA A 84 -13.55 -14.55 5.39
CA ALA A 84 -13.39 -14.07 6.77
C ALA A 84 -12.51 -12.82 6.83
N LEU A 85 -11.45 -12.76 6.00
CA LEU A 85 -10.50 -11.66 5.89
C LEU A 85 -10.03 -11.48 4.44
N THR A 86 -9.59 -10.27 4.11
CA THR A 86 -8.83 -9.97 2.90
C THR A 86 -7.38 -9.66 3.26
N ARG A 87 -6.44 -10.45 2.78
CA ARG A 87 -4.99 -10.20 2.89
C ARG A 87 -4.55 -9.29 1.76
N PHE A 88 -4.53 -8.00 2.03
CA PHE A 88 -4.19 -6.98 1.03
C PHE A 88 -2.69 -6.69 1.05
N VAL A 89 -2.02 -6.80 -0.08
CA VAL A 89 -0.59 -6.45 -0.23
C VAL A 89 -0.41 -5.59 -1.47
N ALA A 90 0.23 -4.44 -1.31
CA ALA A 90 0.56 -3.54 -2.40
C ALA A 90 2.06 -3.21 -2.42
N ARG A 91 2.67 -3.27 -3.60
CA ARG A 91 4.01 -2.74 -3.83
C ARG A 91 3.92 -1.26 -4.17
N MET A 92 4.78 -0.45 -3.53
CA MET A 92 4.64 1.01 -3.55
C MET A 92 5.63 1.73 -4.49
N GLU A 93 6.44 0.99 -5.24
CA GLU A 93 7.44 1.56 -6.15
C GLU A 93 6.82 2.29 -7.37
N TRP A 94 5.50 2.21 -7.55
CA TRP A 94 4.78 3.00 -8.56
C TRP A 94 5.00 4.51 -8.40
N VAL A 95 5.17 4.98 -7.17
CA VAL A 95 5.49 6.38 -6.88
C VAL A 95 6.75 6.85 -7.64
N ILE A 96 7.79 6.03 -7.64
CA ILE A 96 9.05 6.32 -8.33
C ILE A 96 8.87 6.16 -9.85
N LYS A 97 8.23 5.07 -10.27
CA LYS A 97 8.02 4.74 -11.69
C LYS A 97 7.26 5.84 -12.44
N TYR A 98 6.25 6.41 -11.79
CA TYR A 98 5.40 7.44 -12.41
C TYR A 98 5.78 8.87 -12.00
N GLY A 99 6.90 9.07 -11.29
CA GLY A 99 7.39 10.38 -10.89
C GLY A 99 6.45 11.14 -9.96
N MET A 100 5.67 10.41 -9.15
CA MET A 100 4.76 11.00 -8.17
C MET A 100 5.54 11.62 -7.00
N GLY A 101 4.97 12.65 -6.39
CA GLY A 101 5.59 13.29 -5.24
C GLY A 101 5.58 12.39 -3.99
N LEU A 102 6.70 12.32 -3.27
CA LEU A 102 6.75 11.59 -2.00
C LEU A 102 5.68 12.10 -1.02
N ASN A 103 5.43 13.41 -0.98
CA ASN A 103 4.43 13.99 -0.08
C ASN A 103 3.00 13.48 -0.38
N GLU A 104 2.68 13.26 -1.65
CA GLU A 104 1.38 12.69 -2.05
C GLU A 104 1.22 11.25 -1.56
N LEU A 105 2.31 10.46 -1.62
CA LEU A 105 2.32 9.11 -1.04
C LEU A 105 2.14 9.16 0.46
N LEU A 106 2.89 10.01 1.17
CA LEU A 106 2.86 10.10 2.63
C LEU A 106 1.50 10.59 3.13
N GLU A 107 0.87 11.52 2.44
CA GLU A 107 -0.49 11.97 2.72
C GLU A 107 -1.49 10.82 2.56
N TYR A 108 -1.40 10.09 1.46
CA TYR A 108 -2.23 8.91 1.21
C TYR A 108 -2.07 7.85 2.31
N GLU A 109 -0.83 7.48 2.69
CA GLU A 109 -0.55 6.50 3.74
C GLU A 109 -1.11 6.94 5.10
N ALA A 110 -0.96 8.21 5.45
CA ALA A 110 -1.51 8.74 6.70
C ALA A 110 -3.06 8.71 6.69
N ARG A 111 -3.70 9.09 5.59
CA ARG A 111 -5.16 9.01 5.42
C ARG A 111 -5.67 7.57 5.43
N LEU A 112 -4.91 6.65 4.85
CA LEU A 112 -5.23 5.22 4.88
C LEU A 112 -5.27 4.70 6.32
N ASN A 113 -4.34 5.12 7.17
CA ASN A 113 -4.34 4.76 8.60
C ASN A 113 -5.53 5.32 9.41
N GLN A 114 -6.24 6.34 8.93
CA GLN A 114 -7.51 6.78 9.53
C GLN A 114 -8.67 5.83 9.19
N ILE A 115 -8.55 5.06 8.10
CA ILE A 115 -9.60 4.17 7.59
C ILE A 115 -9.41 2.73 8.09
N LEU A 116 -8.18 2.22 8.04
CA LEU A 116 -7.85 0.82 8.33
C LEU A 116 -8.32 0.31 9.70
N PRO A 117 -8.35 1.10 10.79
CA PRO A 117 -8.87 0.61 12.08
C PRO A 117 -10.34 0.15 12.06
N LYS A 118 -11.10 0.48 11.02
CA LYS A 118 -12.48 0.00 10.82
C LYS A 118 -12.55 -1.42 10.26
N PHE A 119 -11.41 -1.97 9.84
CA PHE A 119 -11.31 -3.28 9.19
C PHE A 119 -10.34 -4.18 9.97
N PRO A 120 -10.67 -5.46 10.19
CA PRO A 120 -9.76 -6.42 10.80
C PRO A 120 -8.72 -6.98 9.81
N ASP A 121 -8.80 -6.54 8.57
CA ASP A 121 -8.05 -7.07 7.44
C ASP A 121 -6.59 -6.60 7.48
N PRO A 122 -5.60 -7.49 7.30
CA PRO A 122 -4.20 -7.09 7.23
C PRO A 122 -3.90 -6.42 5.89
N VAL A 123 -3.42 -5.18 5.94
CA VAL A 123 -2.96 -4.40 4.78
C VAL A 123 -1.46 -4.18 4.89
N ILE A 124 -0.71 -4.59 3.88
CA ILE A 124 0.76 -4.52 3.86
C ILE A 124 1.22 -3.69 2.65
N CYS A 125 1.88 -2.56 2.93
CA CYS A 125 2.58 -1.76 1.92
C CYS A 125 4.04 -2.23 1.84
N VAL A 126 4.47 -2.66 0.66
CA VAL A 126 5.82 -3.20 0.42
C VAL A 126 6.68 -2.17 -0.28
N TYR A 127 7.83 -1.86 0.29
CA TYR A 127 8.81 -0.90 -0.23
C TYR A 127 10.15 -1.59 -0.50
N ASP A 128 10.69 -1.44 -1.68
CA ASP A 128 12.07 -1.80 -1.99
C ASP A 128 13.00 -0.67 -1.53
N LEU A 129 13.62 -0.84 -0.37
CA LEU A 129 14.43 0.19 0.26
C LEU A 129 15.62 0.66 -0.60
N ALA A 130 16.07 -0.15 -1.57
CA ALA A 130 17.13 0.24 -2.50
C ALA A 130 16.68 1.35 -3.47
N LYS A 131 15.37 1.55 -3.62
CA LYS A 131 14.78 2.55 -4.53
C LYS A 131 14.42 3.86 -3.85
N PHE A 132 14.46 3.93 -2.52
CA PHE A 132 14.11 5.11 -1.74
C PHE A 132 15.34 5.72 -1.05
N THR A 133 15.37 7.03 -0.88
CA THR A 133 16.42 7.68 -0.08
C THR A 133 16.22 7.37 1.40
N ALA A 134 17.27 7.47 2.19
CA ALA A 134 17.18 7.27 3.65
C ALA A 134 16.15 8.19 4.31
N GLY A 135 16.05 9.45 3.87
CA GLY A 135 15.05 10.40 4.36
C GLY A 135 13.64 9.95 4.02
N SER A 136 13.40 9.50 2.77
CA SER A 136 12.11 8.96 2.34
C SER A 136 11.71 7.73 3.16
N VAL A 137 12.65 6.84 3.44
CA VAL A 137 12.39 5.65 4.28
C VAL A 137 11.97 6.04 5.69
N MET A 138 12.63 7.04 6.28
CA MET A 138 12.25 7.54 7.61
C MET A 138 10.84 8.15 7.63
N ASP A 139 10.47 8.92 6.62
CA ASP A 139 9.12 9.47 6.53
C ASP A 139 8.06 8.37 6.29
N ILE A 140 8.36 7.36 5.46
CA ILE A 140 7.50 6.18 5.24
C ILE A 140 7.31 5.40 6.55
N LEU A 141 8.37 5.16 7.32
CA LEU A 141 8.26 4.48 8.62
C LEU A 141 7.31 5.22 9.55
N ARG A 142 7.29 6.55 9.53
CA ARG A 142 6.42 7.36 10.40
C ARG A 142 4.93 7.21 10.10
N THR A 143 4.57 6.67 8.94
CA THR A 143 3.16 6.39 8.58
C THR A 143 2.72 4.94 8.87
N HIS A 144 3.56 4.06 9.38
CA HIS A 144 3.23 2.65 9.58
C HIS A 144 3.31 2.23 11.05
N PRO A 145 2.20 1.81 11.70
CA PRO A 145 2.23 1.41 13.10
C PRO A 145 2.99 0.09 13.34
N MET A 146 3.04 -0.76 12.32
CA MET A 146 3.76 -2.05 12.36
C MET A 146 4.74 -2.11 11.19
N VAL A 147 5.88 -2.78 11.38
CA VAL A 147 6.87 -3.01 10.32
C VAL A 147 7.29 -4.47 10.26
N ILE A 148 7.64 -4.92 9.05
CA ILE A 148 8.27 -6.23 8.82
C ILE A 148 9.63 -5.97 8.18
N ILE A 149 10.70 -6.19 8.94
CA ILE A 149 12.09 -5.99 8.48
C ILE A 149 12.86 -7.26 8.74
N GLY A 150 13.55 -7.79 7.72
CA GLY A 150 14.30 -9.04 7.85
C GLY A 150 13.44 -10.25 8.23
N GLY A 151 12.14 -10.23 7.91
CA GLY A 151 11.19 -11.28 8.24
C GLY A 151 10.62 -11.22 9.68
N LEU A 152 11.00 -10.22 10.47
CA LEU A 152 10.49 -9.99 11.81
C LEU A 152 9.44 -8.87 11.80
N MET A 153 8.26 -9.14 12.34
CA MET A 153 7.20 -8.17 12.55
C MET A 153 7.34 -7.55 13.95
N ALA A 154 7.29 -6.24 14.02
CA ALA A 154 7.37 -5.50 15.28
C ALA A 154 6.51 -4.24 15.26
N GLU A 155 6.11 -3.75 16.43
CA GLU A 155 5.60 -2.40 16.58
C GLU A 155 6.66 -1.39 16.16
N ASN A 156 6.23 -0.33 15.50
CA ASN A 156 7.14 0.68 14.98
C ASN A 156 7.23 1.89 15.93
N PRO A 157 8.35 2.08 16.63
CA PRO A 157 8.51 3.20 17.56
C PRO A 157 8.56 4.57 16.88
N PHE A 158 8.73 4.61 15.54
CA PHE A 158 8.74 5.86 14.76
C PHE A 158 7.35 6.28 14.28
N PHE A 159 6.33 5.46 14.49
CA PHE A 159 4.96 5.76 14.05
C PHE A 159 4.45 7.05 14.68
N VAL A 160 3.84 7.88 13.85
CA VAL A 160 3.18 9.13 14.25
C VAL A 160 1.68 9.00 13.96
N ALA A 161 0.85 9.41 14.90
CA ALA A 161 -0.59 9.41 14.71
C ALA A 161 -0.97 10.18 13.42
N PRO A 162 -1.90 9.66 12.59
CA PRO A 162 -2.21 10.22 11.27
C PRO A 162 -2.50 11.72 11.27
N ASP A 163 -3.29 12.21 12.22
CA ASP A 163 -3.66 13.63 12.28
C ASP A 163 -2.45 14.54 12.54
N LEU A 164 -1.55 14.12 13.43
CA LEU A 164 -0.31 14.84 13.70
C LEU A 164 0.64 14.81 12.51
N PHE A 165 0.74 13.65 11.84
CA PHE A 165 1.60 13.52 10.67
C PHE A 165 1.10 14.40 9.52
N LEU A 166 -0.21 14.43 9.26
CA LEU A 166 -0.83 15.27 8.22
C LEU A 166 -0.63 16.77 8.52
N GLN A 167 -0.73 17.18 9.77
CA GLN A 167 -0.42 18.55 10.18
C GLN A 167 1.03 18.89 9.86
N GLU A 168 2.00 18.09 10.30
CA GLU A 168 3.42 18.31 10.02
C GLU A 168 3.71 18.36 8.51
N LEU A 169 3.08 17.49 7.72
CA LEU A 169 3.26 17.44 6.27
C LEU A 169 2.76 18.74 5.61
N SER A 170 1.62 19.25 6.06
CA SER A 170 1.06 20.55 5.62
C SER A 170 2.01 21.71 5.93
N GLU A 171 2.56 21.76 7.15
CA GLU A 171 3.52 22.78 7.59
C GLU A 171 4.82 22.74 6.76
N ARG A 172 5.37 21.54 6.48
CA ARG A 172 6.52 21.34 5.58
C ARG A 172 6.23 21.88 4.17
N GLY A 173 5.05 21.59 3.61
CA GLY A 173 4.63 22.08 2.29
C GLY A 173 4.48 23.61 2.24
N ALA A 174 3.97 24.23 3.28
CA ALA A 174 3.85 25.68 3.40
C ALA A 174 5.24 26.35 3.47
N TYR A 175 6.15 25.80 4.28
CA TYR A 175 7.53 26.30 4.40
C TYR A 175 8.30 26.23 3.08
N THR A 176 8.16 25.13 2.34
CA THR A 176 8.82 24.96 1.03
C THR A 176 8.30 25.98 0.02
N ARG A 177 7.00 26.22 -0.04
CA ARG A 177 6.37 27.22 -0.93
C ARG A 177 6.84 28.64 -0.61
N GLN A 178 6.96 28.99 0.66
CA GLN A 178 7.41 30.32 1.10
C GLN A 178 8.90 30.57 0.70
N LYS A 179 9.73 29.55 0.73
CA LYS A 179 11.15 29.61 0.39
C LYS A 179 11.41 29.68 -1.11
N THR A 180 10.50 29.15 -1.94
CA THR A 180 10.58 29.14 -3.41
C THR A 180 9.84 30.31 -4.06
N ALA A 181 9.07 31.09 -3.30
CA ALA A 181 8.42 32.30 -3.80
C ALA A 181 9.50 33.32 -4.19
N PRO A 182 9.46 33.91 -5.40
CA PRO A 182 10.41 34.94 -5.79
C PRO A 182 10.30 36.10 -4.82
N SER A 183 11.43 36.49 -4.20
CA SER A 183 11.47 37.70 -3.38
C SER A 183 11.14 38.88 -4.27
N GLY A 184 9.92 39.39 -4.16
CA GLY A 184 9.51 40.63 -4.82
C GLY A 184 10.42 41.75 -4.33
N ARG A 185 11.41 42.10 -5.15
CA ARG A 185 12.13 43.35 -4.99
C ARG A 185 11.22 44.44 -5.53
N ALA A 186 10.76 45.29 -4.65
CA ALA A 186 10.22 46.60 -4.97
C ALA A 186 11.33 47.48 -5.55
#